data_54ebc057dec67cd04adfa2b373027637
#
_entry.id   54ebc057dec67cd04adfa2b373027637
#
_cell.length_a   1.000
_cell.length_b   1.000
_cell.length_c   1.000
_cell.angle_alpha   90.00
_cell.angle_beta   90.00
_cell.angle_gamma   90.00
#
_symmetry.space_group_name_H-M   'P 1'
#
loop_
_entity.id
_entity.type
_entity.pdbx_description
1 polymer ?
#
loop_
_entity_poly.entity_id
_entity_poly.type
_entity_poly.pdbx_seq_one_letter_code
_entity_poly.pdbx_strand_id
1 'polypeptide(L)'
;KKNDKKKGGGFFWKILFITALAVFCFSGYQLFAIYRSYKAGVDEYKEVEHQVVKESHEPLVLKDQPETAEDPETLEAQAPDYQPPEVDFEELKSMNPDVIGWLDVEALDISYPIVQGEDNDYYLHRTFRGQENFAGSIFVDASNAADFSDPNTIIYGHNMKNGSMFGTLRRLYHQEKYKDSKYLWICTPEG
;
A
#
# COMPACT_ATOMS: atom_id res chain seq x y z
N LYS A 1 38.22 -47.79 -44.79
CA LYS A 1 37.92 -46.41 -44.37
C LYS A 1 37.10 -46.45 -43.10
N LYS A 2 37.71 -46.17 -41.94
CA LYS A 2 37.05 -46.08 -40.63
C LYS A 2 36.37 -44.70 -40.56
N ASN A 3 35.07 -44.70 -40.34
CA ASN A 3 34.28 -43.49 -40.10
C ASN A 3 34.45 -43.09 -38.62
N ASP A 4 35.28 -42.08 -38.35
CA ASP A 4 35.37 -41.43 -37.08
C ASP A 4 34.12 -40.52 -36.86
N LYS A 5 33.11 -41.06 -36.20
CA LYS A 5 31.95 -40.27 -35.72
C LYS A 5 32.41 -39.26 -34.70
N LYS A 6 32.35 -37.97 -35.03
CA LYS A 6 32.58 -36.82 -34.15
C LYS A 6 31.70 -36.90 -32.89
N LYS A 7 32.29 -37.29 -31.76
CA LYS A 7 31.65 -37.36 -30.41
C LYS A 7 31.58 -36.00 -29.69
N GLY A 8 31.70 -34.87 -30.40
CA GLY A 8 31.79 -33.54 -29.78
C GLY A 8 30.44 -32.85 -29.47
N GLY A 9 29.33 -33.29 -30.06
CA GLY A 9 28.05 -32.59 -29.93
C GLY A 9 27.38 -32.72 -28.56
N GLY A 10 27.48 -33.91 -27.92
CA GLY A 10 26.76 -34.19 -26.70
C GLY A 10 27.26 -33.42 -25.47
N PHE A 11 28.55 -33.10 -25.41
CA PHE A 11 29.16 -32.36 -24.30
C PHE A 11 28.74 -30.88 -24.32
N PHE A 12 28.72 -30.25 -25.50
CA PHE A 12 28.25 -28.86 -25.69
C PHE A 12 26.78 -28.70 -25.26
N TRP A 13 25.91 -29.60 -25.68
CA TRP A 13 24.50 -29.59 -25.29
C TRP A 13 24.28 -29.77 -23.80
N LYS A 14 25.10 -30.58 -23.11
CA LYS A 14 25.05 -30.74 -21.65
C LYS A 14 25.44 -29.45 -20.94
N ILE A 15 26.49 -28.76 -21.38
CA ILE A 15 26.90 -27.47 -20.81
C ILE A 15 25.78 -26.44 -21.00
N LEU A 16 25.25 -26.34 -22.23
CA LEU A 16 24.17 -25.41 -22.55
C LEU A 16 22.95 -25.66 -21.66
N PHE A 17 22.56 -26.92 -21.45
CA PHE A 17 21.45 -27.28 -20.58
C PHE A 17 21.71 -26.93 -19.11
N ILE A 18 22.89 -27.20 -18.59
CA ILE A 18 23.27 -26.86 -17.19
C ILE A 18 23.25 -25.33 -17.01
N THR A 19 23.79 -24.59 -17.98
CA THR A 19 23.78 -23.11 -17.93
C THR A 19 22.34 -22.56 -17.95
N ALA A 20 21.50 -23.08 -18.85
CA ALA A 20 20.10 -22.68 -18.91
C ALA A 20 19.34 -23.01 -17.60
N LEU A 21 19.59 -24.18 -17.03
CA LEU A 21 19.02 -24.58 -15.74
C LEU A 21 19.48 -23.67 -14.60
N ALA A 22 20.76 -23.32 -14.55
CA ALA A 22 21.31 -22.42 -13.55
C ALA A 22 20.67 -21.01 -13.65
N VAL A 23 20.52 -20.47 -14.87
CA VAL A 23 19.84 -19.20 -15.10
C VAL A 23 18.36 -19.28 -14.69
N PHE A 24 17.69 -20.39 -15.01
CA PHE A 24 16.30 -20.59 -14.61
C PHE A 24 16.13 -20.63 -13.10
N CYS A 25 16.98 -21.40 -12.40
CA CYS A 25 16.96 -21.48 -10.93
C CYS A 25 17.26 -20.13 -10.28
N PHE A 26 18.25 -19.39 -10.82
CA PHE A 26 18.59 -18.05 -10.33
C PHE A 26 17.41 -17.07 -10.52
N SER A 27 16.80 -17.08 -11.69
CA SER A 27 15.62 -16.23 -11.97
C SER A 27 14.43 -16.57 -11.07
N GLY A 28 14.19 -17.86 -10.84
CA GLY A 28 13.18 -18.34 -9.90
C GLY A 28 13.44 -17.88 -8.46
N TYR A 29 14.69 -17.96 -8.01
CA TYR A 29 15.10 -17.44 -6.70
C TYR A 29 14.85 -15.92 -6.57
N GLN A 30 15.21 -15.14 -7.59
CA GLN A 30 14.99 -13.69 -7.60
C GLN A 30 13.49 -13.34 -7.55
N LEU A 31 12.66 -14.03 -8.32
CA LEU A 31 11.21 -13.85 -8.28
C LEU A 31 10.62 -14.18 -6.90
N PHE A 32 11.10 -15.26 -6.28
CA PHE A 32 10.69 -15.66 -4.94
C PHE A 32 11.12 -14.62 -3.88
N ALA A 33 12.33 -14.08 -3.98
CA ALA A 33 12.82 -13.03 -3.09
C ALA A 33 11.98 -11.75 -3.19
N ILE A 34 11.65 -11.33 -4.42
CA ILE A 34 10.76 -10.19 -4.67
C ILE A 34 9.37 -10.46 -4.08
N TYR A 35 8.79 -11.63 -4.32
CA TYR A 35 7.48 -12.00 -3.77
C TYR A 35 7.47 -11.95 -2.23
N ARG A 36 8.52 -12.49 -1.58
CA ARG A 36 8.66 -12.42 -0.12
C ARG A 36 8.72 -10.98 0.40
N SER A 37 9.47 -10.12 -0.29
CA SER A 37 9.57 -8.69 0.09
C SER A 37 8.21 -7.98 -0.04
N TYR A 38 7.46 -8.24 -1.12
CA TYR A 38 6.09 -7.71 -1.26
C TYR A 38 5.19 -8.17 -0.13
N LYS A 39 5.21 -9.47 0.15
CA LYS A 39 4.36 -10.03 1.19
C LYS A 39 4.72 -9.47 2.56
N ALA A 40 6.00 -9.39 2.90
CA ALA A 40 6.45 -8.86 4.20
C ALA A 40 5.97 -7.41 4.42
N GLY A 41 6.05 -6.55 3.40
CA GLY A 41 5.53 -5.18 3.51
C GLY A 41 4.01 -5.14 3.73
N VAL A 42 3.24 -5.91 2.96
CA VAL A 42 1.78 -5.96 3.13
C VAL A 42 1.38 -6.53 4.50
N ASP A 43 2.05 -7.60 4.95
CA ASP A 43 1.76 -8.24 6.23
C ASP A 43 2.08 -7.27 7.40
N GLU A 44 3.18 -6.50 7.33
CA GLU A 44 3.53 -5.49 8.33
C GLU A 44 2.44 -4.41 8.46
N TYR A 45 2.00 -3.83 7.34
CA TYR A 45 0.98 -2.76 7.38
C TYR A 45 -0.37 -3.25 7.88
N LYS A 46 -0.78 -4.47 7.53
CA LYS A 46 -2.01 -5.07 8.08
C LYS A 46 -1.90 -5.34 9.57
N GLU A 47 -0.73 -5.77 10.03
CA GLU A 47 -0.49 -5.98 11.46
C GLU A 47 -0.57 -4.66 12.22
N VAL A 48 0.08 -3.59 11.72
CA VAL A 48 0.04 -2.26 12.33
C VAL A 48 -1.40 -1.73 12.37
N GLU A 49 -2.12 -1.77 11.25
CA GLU A 49 -3.52 -1.37 11.18
C GLU A 49 -4.38 -2.10 12.23
N HIS A 50 -4.26 -3.43 12.30
CA HIS A 50 -5.03 -4.24 13.24
C HIS A 50 -4.71 -3.97 14.72
N GLN A 51 -3.49 -3.49 15.01
CA GLN A 51 -3.07 -3.14 16.37
C GLN A 51 -3.57 -1.77 16.81
N VAL A 52 -3.65 -0.80 15.89
CA VAL A 52 -3.85 0.61 16.22
C VAL A 52 -5.19 1.20 15.80
N VAL A 53 -5.85 0.60 14.79
CA VAL A 53 -7.17 1.04 14.35
C VAL A 53 -8.24 0.22 15.07
N LYS A 54 -9.04 0.90 15.89
CA LYS A 54 -10.24 0.28 16.44
C LYS A 54 -11.31 0.26 15.37
N GLU A 55 -11.79 -0.93 15.01
CA GLU A 55 -12.87 -1.10 14.05
C GLU A 55 -14.10 -0.31 14.52
N SER A 56 -14.31 0.86 13.95
CA SER A 56 -15.55 1.63 14.07
C SER A 56 -16.59 1.23 13.00
N HIS A 57 -16.25 0.25 12.16
CA HIS A 57 -17.13 -0.21 11.10
C HIS A 57 -17.92 -1.44 11.52
N GLU A 58 -19.08 -1.22 12.17
CA GLU A 58 -20.17 -2.19 11.96
C GLU A 58 -20.50 -2.13 10.44
N PRO A 59 -20.52 -3.28 9.74
CA PRO A 59 -20.97 -3.29 8.35
C PRO A 59 -22.38 -2.68 8.33
N LEU A 60 -22.54 -1.56 7.65
CA LEU A 60 -23.86 -1.00 7.38
C LEU A 60 -24.66 -2.07 6.64
N VAL A 61 -25.47 -2.81 7.37
CA VAL A 61 -26.51 -3.67 6.80
C VAL A 61 -27.43 -2.72 6.06
N LEU A 62 -27.30 -2.66 4.74
CA LEU A 62 -28.27 -2.03 3.85
C LEU A 62 -29.61 -2.69 4.15
N LYS A 63 -30.42 -2.05 5.01
CA LYS A 63 -31.83 -2.38 5.11
C LYS A 63 -32.45 -1.97 3.78
N ASP A 64 -32.95 -2.96 3.06
CA ASP A 64 -33.82 -2.79 1.91
C ASP A 64 -34.85 -1.69 2.21
N GLN A 65 -34.65 -0.51 1.62
CA GLN A 65 -35.68 0.51 1.54
C GLN A 65 -36.20 0.52 0.11
N PRO A 66 -37.55 0.56 -0.09
CA PRO A 66 -38.15 0.53 -1.40
C PRO A 66 -37.84 1.83 -2.16
N GLU A 67 -37.50 1.66 -3.45
CA GLU A 67 -37.38 2.75 -4.42
C GLU A 67 -38.65 3.59 -4.47
N THR A 68 -38.66 4.73 -3.81
CA THR A 68 -39.55 5.85 -4.14
C THR A 68 -38.70 7.00 -4.65
N ALA A 69 -38.96 7.37 -5.90
CA ALA A 69 -38.36 8.50 -6.57
C ALA A 69 -38.62 9.78 -5.77
N GLU A 70 -37.58 10.37 -5.19
CA GLU A 70 -37.61 11.67 -4.56
C GLU A 70 -36.48 12.57 -5.05
N ASP A 71 -36.79 13.85 -5.14
CA ASP A 71 -36.17 15.03 -5.65
C ASP A 71 -34.64 15.15 -5.45
N PRO A 72 -33.86 15.68 -6.41
CA PRO A 72 -32.41 15.80 -6.34
C PRO A 72 -31.86 16.66 -5.19
N GLU A 73 -32.69 17.55 -4.62
CA GLU A 73 -32.29 18.40 -3.49
C GLU A 73 -32.26 17.68 -2.13
N THR A 74 -32.86 16.48 -2.04
CA THR A 74 -32.92 15.70 -0.78
C THR A 74 -31.75 14.76 -0.62
N LEU A 75 -30.90 14.62 -1.64
CA LEU A 75 -29.75 13.69 -1.66
C LEU A 75 -28.54 14.20 -0.85
N GLU A 76 -28.49 15.48 -0.47
CA GLU A 76 -27.43 16.01 0.40
C GLU A 76 -27.62 15.67 1.89
N ALA A 77 -28.80 15.21 2.30
CA ALA A 77 -29.12 14.98 3.73
C ALA A 77 -28.92 13.54 4.21
N GLN A 78 -28.49 12.62 3.34
CA GLN A 78 -28.29 11.19 3.67
C GLN A 78 -26.93 10.67 3.19
N ALA A 79 -25.86 11.49 3.26
CA ALA A 79 -24.53 10.93 3.25
C ALA A 79 -24.42 9.96 4.46
N PRO A 80 -23.99 8.71 4.30
CA PRO A 80 -23.73 7.85 5.43
C PRO A 80 -22.81 8.61 6.39
N ASP A 81 -23.14 8.55 7.69
CA ASP A 81 -22.37 9.20 8.77
C ASP A 81 -21.02 8.48 8.89
N TYR A 82 -20.14 8.74 7.91
CA TYR A 82 -18.82 8.14 7.84
C TYR A 82 -17.94 8.82 8.87
N GLN A 83 -17.61 8.09 9.92
CA GLN A 83 -16.74 8.57 10.98
C GLN A 83 -15.28 8.24 10.63
N PRO A 84 -14.32 9.14 10.92
CA PRO A 84 -12.91 8.82 10.77
C PRO A 84 -12.53 7.63 11.67
N PRO A 85 -11.53 6.82 11.28
CA PRO A 85 -11.07 5.72 12.11
C PRO A 85 -10.51 6.24 13.44
N GLU A 86 -10.81 5.54 14.54
CA GLU A 86 -10.16 5.82 15.83
C GLU A 86 -8.78 5.16 15.83
N VAL A 87 -7.71 5.97 15.88
CA VAL A 87 -6.33 5.53 15.78
C VAL A 87 -5.60 5.70 17.11
N ASP A 88 -4.93 4.64 17.57
CA ASP A 88 -4.08 4.68 18.76
C ASP A 88 -2.68 5.23 18.42
N PHE A 89 -2.54 6.54 18.54
CA PHE A 89 -1.26 7.23 18.26
C PHE A 89 -0.20 7.01 19.33
N GLU A 90 -0.56 6.61 20.56
CA GLU A 90 0.43 6.26 21.58
C GLU A 90 1.12 4.96 21.20
N GLU A 91 0.36 3.97 20.78
CA GLU A 91 0.90 2.70 20.27
C GLU A 91 1.71 2.90 19.00
N LEU A 92 1.22 3.69 18.01
CA LEU A 92 1.97 4.01 16.79
C LEU A 92 3.32 4.67 17.08
N LYS A 93 3.36 5.66 17.98
CA LYS A 93 4.59 6.35 18.37
C LYS A 93 5.55 5.46 19.13
N SER A 94 5.04 4.45 19.85
CA SER A 94 5.89 3.44 20.49
C SER A 94 6.62 2.56 19.47
N MET A 95 5.98 2.28 18.32
CA MET A 95 6.55 1.49 17.23
C MET A 95 7.51 2.30 16.37
N ASN A 96 7.11 3.55 16.04
CA ASN A 96 7.92 4.48 15.24
C ASN A 96 7.65 5.94 15.67
N PRO A 97 8.65 6.64 16.27
CA PRO A 97 8.47 8.02 16.72
C PRO A 97 8.26 9.04 15.59
N ASP A 98 8.61 8.69 14.35
CA ASP A 98 8.47 9.55 13.17
C ASP A 98 7.04 9.60 12.62
N VAL A 99 6.10 8.89 13.26
CA VAL A 99 4.69 8.94 12.87
C VAL A 99 4.08 10.30 13.19
N ILE A 100 3.43 10.89 12.19
CA ILE A 100 2.77 12.20 12.29
C ILE A 100 1.26 12.13 12.01
N GLY A 101 0.77 11.02 11.44
CA GLY A 101 -0.65 10.88 11.12
C GLY A 101 -1.01 9.49 10.64
N TRP A 102 -2.29 9.35 10.30
CA TRP A 102 -2.87 8.18 9.65
C TRP A 102 -3.70 8.63 8.46
N LEU A 103 -3.46 8.04 7.29
CA LEU A 103 -4.22 8.28 6.07
C LEU A 103 -5.25 7.16 5.90
N ASP A 104 -6.51 7.55 5.75
CA ASP A 104 -7.59 6.63 5.41
C ASP A 104 -8.39 7.12 4.20
N VAL A 105 -8.54 6.25 3.19
CA VAL A 105 -9.36 6.49 2.00
C VAL A 105 -10.13 5.21 1.70
N GLU A 106 -11.28 5.04 2.35
CA GLU A 106 -12.10 3.83 2.28
C GLU A 106 -12.41 3.40 0.85
N ALA A 107 -12.83 4.33 -0.02
CA ALA A 107 -13.15 4.03 -1.43
C ALA A 107 -12.01 3.38 -2.22
N LEU A 108 -10.78 3.42 -1.70
CA LEU A 108 -9.56 2.95 -2.37
C LEU A 108 -8.85 1.85 -1.61
N ASP A 109 -9.35 1.41 -0.46
CA ASP A 109 -8.68 0.47 0.44
C ASP A 109 -7.27 0.99 0.82
N ILE A 110 -7.14 2.31 1.08
CA ILE A 110 -5.92 2.95 1.56
C ILE A 110 -6.10 3.24 3.04
N SER A 111 -5.31 2.59 3.89
CA SER A 111 -5.31 2.77 5.34
C SER A 111 -3.88 2.54 5.83
N TYR A 112 -3.14 3.65 6.08
CA TYR A 112 -1.70 3.60 6.36
C TYR A 112 -1.27 4.67 7.36
N PRO A 113 -0.27 4.36 8.23
CA PRO A 113 0.42 5.38 9.00
C PRO A 113 1.17 6.33 8.07
N ILE A 114 1.17 7.62 8.42
CA ILE A 114 1.96 8.66 7.76
C ILE A 114 3.17 8.93 8.62
N VAL A 115 4.36 8.86 8.03
CA VAL A 115 5.62 9.19 8.69
C VAL A 115 6.27 10.40 8.06
N GLN A 116 7.20 11.04 8.79
CA GLN A 116 8.06 12.07 8.23
C GLN A 116 9.51 11.85 8.70
N GLY A 117 10.43 11.69 7.75
CA GLY A 117 11.87 11.58 8.02
C GLY A 117 12.59 12.90 7.91
N GLU A 118 13.91 12.86 8.16
CA GLU A 118 14.80 14.02 7.95
C GLU A 118 15.00 14.34 6.46
N ASP A 119 14.72 13.38 5.57
CA ASP A 119 14.82 13.50 4.12
C ASP A 119 13.72 12.70 3.40
N ASN A 120 13.64 12.85 2.07
CA ASN A 120 12.65 12.17 1.23
C ASN A 120 13.13 10.80 0.70
N ASP A 121 14.30 10.32 1.12
CA ASP A 121 14.91 9.08 0.63
C ASP A 121 14.72 7.91 1.62
N TYR A 122 14.81 8.18 2.92
CA TYR A 122 14.77 7.16 3.96
C TYR A 122 13.51 6.29 3.88
N TYR A 123 12.32 6.89 3.91
CA TYR A 123 11.04 6.20 3.87
C TYR A 123 10.59 5.77 2.46
N LEU A 124 11.26 6.26 1.42
CA LEU A 124 11.04 5.80 0.05
C LEU A 124 11.36 4.29 -0.10
N HIS A 125 12.31 3.79 0.70
CA HIS A 125 12.80 2.42 0.61
C HIS A 125 12.70 1.63 1.92
N ARG A 126 11.97 2.13 2.92
CA ARG A 126 11.75 1.47 4.21
C ARG A 126 10.30 1.48 4.61
N THR A 127 9.89 0.38 5.23
CA THR A 127 8.56 0.27 5.83
C THR A 127 8.41 1.17 7.04
N PHE A 128 7.21 1.27 7.57
CA PHE A 128 6.89 1.97 8.81
C PHE A 128 7.83 1.58 9.98
N ARG A 129 8.18 0.30 10.11
CA ARG A 129 9.12 -0.20 11.13
C ARG A 129 10.60 -0.07 10.74
N GLY A 130 10.92 0.66 9.68
CA GLY A 130 12.30 0.92 9.23
C GLY A 130 12.97 -0.24 8.51
N GLN A 131 12.24 -1.30 8.13
CA GLN A 131 12.79 -2.44 7.39
C GLN A 131 12.99 -2.08 5.92
N GLU A 132 14.11 -2.48 5.33
CA GLU A 132 14.34 -2.28 3.88
C GLU A 132 13.26 -3.01 3.07
N ASN A 133 12.52 -2.24 2.30
CA ASN A 133 11.45 -2.74 1.44
C ASN A 133 11.19 -1.75 0.30
N PHE A 134 11.10 -2.27 -0.92
CA PHE A 134 10.86 -1.42 -2.09
C PHE A 134 9.44 -0.81 -2.15
N ALA A 135 8.50 -1.28 -1.32
CA ALA A 135 7.19 -0.64 -1.17
C ALA A 135 7.27 0.68 -0.39
N GLY A 136 8.32 0.86 0.40
CA GLY A 136 8.49 2.05 1.22
C GLY A 136 7.35 2.29 2.22
N SER A 137 7.17 3.55 2.60
CA SER A 137 6.07 4.01 3.46
C SER A 137 5.21 5.06 2.76
N ILE A 138 4.12 5.43 3.39
CA ILE A 138 3.41 6.68 3.11
C ILE A 138 4.08 7.75 3.99
N PHE A 139 4.64 8.79 3.36
CA PHE A 139 5.39 9.80 4.09
C PHE A 139 5.17 11.21 3.56
N VAL A 140 5.31 12.19 4.44
CA VAL A 140 5.22 13.63 4.12
C VAL A 140 6.59 14.13 3.68
N ASP A 141 6.60 15.07 2.73
CA ASP A 141 7.82 15.76 2.30
C ASP A 141 8.56 16.36 3.49
N ALA A 142 9.88 16.12 3.55
CA ALA A 142 10.71 16.56 4.67
C ALA A 142 10.74 18.10 4.84
N SER A 143 10.37 18.87 3.83
CA SER A 143 10.26 20.32 3.88
C SER A 143 8.92 20.85 4.39
N ASN A 144 7.89 19.97 4.50
CA ASN A 144 6.60 20.35 5.03
C ASN A 144 6.58 20.33 6.57
N ALA A 145 5.65 21.08 7.16
CA ALA A 145 5.38 21.02 8.59
C ALA A 145 4.71 19.69 8.96
N ALA A 146 5.18 19.07 10.05
CA ALA A 146 4.69 17.75 10.51
C ALA A 146 3.23 17.78 11.02
N ASP A 147 2.71 18.96 11.34
CA ASP A 147 1.36 19.18 11.84
C ASP A 147 0.34 19.50 10.71
N PHE A 148 0.73 19.32 9.46
CA PHE A 148 -0.09 19.61 8.27
C PHE A 148 -0.57 21.06 8.16
N SER A 149 0.06 22.01 8.86
CA SER A 149 -0.33 23.43 8.86
C SER A 149 0.07 24.21 7.61
N ASP A 150 0.89 23.62 6.75
CA ASP A 150 1.30 24.25 5.48
C ASP A 150 0.12 24.41 4.53
N PRO A 151 0.10 25.47 3.70
CA PRO A 151 -0.92 25.68 2.66
C PRO A 151 -0.94 24.57 1.61
N ASN A 152 0.13 23.80 1.48
CA ASN A 152 0.28 22.68 0.58
C ASN A 152 1.19 21.64 1.22
N THR A 153 0.65 20.47 1.53
CA THR A 153 1.38 19.33 2.06
C THR A 153 1.48 18.24 1.02
N ILE A 154 2.69 17.75 0.77
CA ILE A 154 2.95 16.69 -0.20
C ILE A 154 3.11 15.37 0.54
N ILE A 155 2.26 14.39 0.20
CA ILE A 155 2.33 13.04 0.73
C ILE A 155 2.77 12.09 -0.38
N TYR A 156 3.83 11.34 -0.13
CA TYR A 156 4.39 10.36 -1.06
C TYR A 156 3.97 8.94 -0.71
N GLY A 157 3.91 8.11 -1.73
CA GLY A 157 3.70 6.67 -1.60
C GLY A 157 3.91 5.98 -2.95
N HIS A 158 4.47 4.78 -2.93
CA HIS A 158 4.70 4.02 -4.16
C HIS A 158 3.40 3.61 -4.85
N ASN A 159 3.36 3.73 -6.19
CA ASN A 159 2.28 3.19 -7.02
C ASN A 159 2.51 1.69 -7.28
N MET A 160 2.14 0.85 -6.31
CA MET A 160 2.39 -0.58 -6.34
C MET A 160 1.45 -1.33 -7.27
N LYS A 161 1.98 -2.29 -8.06
CA LYS A 161 1.18 -3.11 -9.00
C LYS A 161 0.18 -4.02 -8.31
N ASN A 162 0.46 -4.46 -7.08
CA ASN A 162 -0.43 -5.28 -6.27
C ASN A 162 -1.56 -4.48 -5.61
N GLY A 163 -1.61 -3.15 -5.82
CA GLY A 163 -2.62 -2.26 -5.25
C GLY A 163 -2.31 -1.74 -3.85
N SER A 164 -1.22 -2.15 -3.20
CA SER A 164 -0.80 -1.57 -1.93
C SER A 164 -0.25 -0.16 -2.09
N MET A 165 -0.03 0.53 -0.99
CA MET A 165 0.39 1.92 -0.93
C MET A 165 -0.56 2.81 -1.76
N PHE A 166 -0.05 3.61 -2.70
CA PHE A 166 -0.86 4.41 -3.63
C PHE A 166 -1.22 3.69 -4.95
N GLY A 167 -1.06 2.36 -5.00
CA GLY A 167 -1.37 1.56 -6.18
C GLY A 167 -2.83 1.63 -6.64
N THR A 168 -3.76 1.94 -5.74
CA THR A 168 -5.19 2.09 -6.03
C THR A 168 -5.60 3.50 -6.44
N LEU A 169 -4.77 4.55 -6.21
CA LEU A 169 -5.12 5.95 -6.51
C LEU A 169 -5.58 6.17 -7.96
N ARG A 170 -5.02 5.42 -8.93
CA ARG A 170 -5.47 5.49 -10.32
C ARG A 170 -6.94 5.14 -10.54
N ARG A 171 -7.58 4.42 -9.59
CA ARG A 171 -9.02 4.10 -9.66
C ARG A 171 -9.89 5.34 -9.49
N LEU A 172 -9.34 6.45 -8.97
CA LEU A 172 -10.03 7.72 -8.88
C LEU A 172 -10.42 8.31 -10.25
N TYR A 173 -9.73 7.93 -11.32
CA TYR A 173 -10.14 8.31 -12.69
C TYR A 173 -11.47 7.67 -13.12
N HIS A 174 -11.89 6.59 -12.46
CA HIS A 174 -13.17 5.91 -12.70
C HIS A 174 -14.18 6.38 -11.66
N GLN A 175 -14.99 7.37 -12.01
CA GLN A 175 -15.90 8.12 -11.11
C GLN A 175 -16.91 7.27 -10.31
N GLU A 176 -17.09 5.98 -10.62
CA GLU A 176 -18.02 5.11 -9.91
C GLU A 176 -17.62 4.86 -8.45
N LYS A 177 -16.33 4.84 -8.14
CA LYS A 177 -15.83 4.62 -6.78
C LYS A 177 -16.10 5.77 -5.81
N TYR A 178 -16.25 7.01 -6.29
CA TYR A 178 -16.63 8.17 -5.46
C TYR A 178 -18.07 8.09 -4.91
N LYS A 179 -18.89 7.17 -5.44
CA LYS A 179 -20.25 6.99 -4.93
C LYS A 179 -20.25 6.26 -3.60
N ASP A 180 -19.21 5.44 -3.33
CA ASP A 180 -19.12 4.61 -2.14
C ASP A 180 -18.62 5.43 -0.94
N SER A 181 -17.61 6.29 -1.12
CA SER A 181 -17.12 7.24 -0.12
C SER A 181 -16.53 8.47 -0.80
N LYS A 182 -16.84 9.66 -0.29
CA LYS A 182 -16.34 10.97 -0.78
C LYS A 182 -15.20 11.51 0.08
N TYR A 183 -14.84 10.82 1.14
CA TYR A 183 -13.94 11.31 2.17
C TYR A 183 -12.54 10.72 2.01
N LEU A 184 -11.57 11.55 2.31
CA LEU A 184 -10.19 11.21 2.61
C LEU A 184 -9.93 11.75 4.00
N TRP A 185 -9.49 10.91 4.92
CA TRP A 185 -9.20 11.29 6.28
C TRP A 185 -7.69 11.32 6.51
N ILE A 186 -7.24 12.38 7.17
CA ILE A 186 -5.91 12.46 7.76
C ILE A 186 -6.14 12.65 9.24
N CYS A 187 -5.99 11.57 10.01
CA CYS A 187 -6.07 11.62 11.46
C CYS A 187 -4.70 12.01 12.01
N THR A 188 -4.67 12.91 12.99
CA THR A 188 -3.44 13.34 13.65
C THR A 188 -3.49 13.07 15.15
N PRO A 189 -2.35 13.02 15.85
CA PRO A 189 -2.33 12.83 17.29
C PRO A 189 -3.09 13.90 18.09
N GLU A 190 -3.38 15.04 17.47
CA GLU A 190 -4.03 16.19 18.09
C GLU A 190 -5.54 16.27 17.78
N GLY A 191 -6.04 15.37 16.91
CA GLY A 191 -7.45 15.26 16.49
C GLY A 191 -7.74 15.72 15.08
#